data_eb4c928260133f1ffe6ac4c7cd85dd4b
#
_entry.id   eb4c928260133f1ffe6ac4c7cd85dd4b
#
_cell.length_a   1.000
_cell.length_b   1.000
_cell.length_c   1.000
_cell.angle_alpha   90.00
_cell.angle_beta   90.00
_cell.angle_gamma   90.00
#
_symmetry.space_group_name_H-M   'P 1'
#
loop_
_entity.id
_entity.type
_entity.pdbx_description
1 polymer ?
#
loop_
_entity_poly.entity_id
_entity_poly.type
_entity_poly.pdbx_seq_one_letter_code
_entity_poly.pdbx_strand_id
1 'polypeptide(L)'
;MRDLALFNLAIDSKLRGCDVVSLKVEDVAPHGYSIERATVRQKKTGRPVRFEITEQARQAVDEYLRLSQRKAGSFLFGGRRGKDSNLTTRQYARLVSNWTAMVGLDASLFGTHSLRRTKATIIYRKTGNLRAVQLLLGTATYYPRTVR
;
A
#
# COMPACT_ATOMS: atom_id res chain seq x y z
N MET A 1 10.97 -0.30 -11.15
CA MET A 1 9.76 -1.16 -11.06
C MET A 1 9.28 -1.35 -9.64
N ARG A 2 10.20 -1.54 -8.69
CA ARG A 2 9.82 -1.66 -7.26
C ARG A 2 8.99 -0.46 -6.79
N ASP A 3 9.46 0.74 -7.06
CA ASP A 3 8.82 1.97 -6.58
C ASP A 3 7.41 2.14 -7.16
N LEU A 4 7.22 1.79 -8.43
CA LEU A 4 5.91 1.86 -9.05
C LEU A 4 4.92 0.86 -8.44
N ALA A 5 5.36 -0.37 -8.21
CA ALA A 5 4.55 -1.39 -7.55
C ALA A 5 4.20 -0.97 -6.11
N LEU A 6 5.18 -0.47 -5.37
CA LEU A 6 4.99 0.01 -4.00
C LEU A 6 3.99 1.16 -3.93
N PHE A 7 4.16 2.16 -4.78
CA PHE A 7 3.27 3.32 -4.86
C PHE A 7 1.82 2.91 -5.17
N ASN A 8 1.64 2.09 -6.19
CA ASN A 8 0.30 1.66 -6.59
C ASN A 8 -0.38 0.81 -5.50
N LEU A 9 0.35 -0.12 -4.87
CA LEU A 9 -0.20 -0.93 -3.79
C LEU A 9 -0.51 -0.09 -2.55
N ALA A 10 0.33 0.90 -2.24
CA ALA A 10 0.09 1.77 -1.09
C ALA A 10 -1.22 2.54 -1.26
N ILE A 11 -1.50 3.05 -2.45
CA ILE A 11 -2.75 3.75 -2.74
C ILE A 11 -3.93 2.79 -2.71
N ASP A 12 -3.85 1.66 -3.42
CA ASP A 12 -4.97 0.74 -3.54
C ASP A 12 -5.34 0.09 -2.20
N SER A 13 -4.34 -0.31 -1.42
CA SER A 13 -4.55 -1.03 -0.18
C SER A 13 -5.00 -0.16 0.99
N LYS A 14 -4.59 1.11 1.00
CA LYS A 14 -4.80 2.04 2.12
C LYS A 14 -4.20 1.52 3.45
N LEU A 15 -3.27 0.61 3.35
CA LEU A 15 -2.60 0.06 4.53
C LEU A 15 -1.69 1.08 5.19
N ARG A 16 -1.48 0.92 6.49
CA ARG A 16 -0.46 1.68 7.19
C ARG A 16 0.92 1.32 6.66
N GLY A 17 1.88 2.24 6.80
CA GLY A 17 3.24 2.01 6.30
C GLY A 17 3.84 0.71 6.80
N CYS A 18 3.64 0.37 8.08
CA CYS A 18 4.15 -0.88 8.66
C CYS A 18 3.55 -2.13 8.00
N ASP A 19 2.32 -2.06 7.53
CA ASP A 19 1.66 -3.18 6.85
C ASP A 19 2.09 -3.28 5.40
N VAL A 20 2.24 -2.14 4.71
CA VAL A 20 2.70 -2.12 3.32
C VAL A 20 4.09 -2.74 3.18
N VAL A 21 5.03 -2.34 4.05
CA VAL A 21 6.41 -2.86 3.98
C VAL A 21 6.52 -4.31 4.45
N SER A 22 5.51 -4.81 5.14
CA SER A 22 5.47 -6.20 5.61
C SER A 22 4.71 -7.13 4.69
N LEU A 23 4.19 -6.64 3.58
CA LEU A 23 3.52 -7.49 2.59
C LEU A 23 4.47 -8.59 2.10
N LYS A 24 3.94 -9.80 2.03
CA LYS A 24 4.64 -10.93 1.44
C LYS A 24 4.12 -11.18 0.02
N VAL A 25 4.92 -11.85 -0.79
CA VAL A 25 4.55 -12.14 -2.17
C VAL A 25 3.20 -12.86 -2.23
N GLU A 26 2.98 -13.85 -1.36
CA GLU A 26 1.74 -14.62 -1.35
C GLU A 26 0.51 -13.80 -0.95
N ASP A 27 0.68 -12.66 -0.29
CA ASP A 27 -0.45 -11.80 0.07
C ASP A 27 -1.13 -11.21 -1.17
N VAL A 28 -0.37 -10.93 -2.22
CA VAL A 28 -0.86 -10.30 -3.44
C VAL A 28 -0.73 -11.18 -4.68
N ALA A 29 0.12 -12.19 -4.64
CA ALA A 29 0.41 -13.07 -5.77
C ALA A 29 0.65 -14.52 -5.31
N PRO A 30 -0.37 -15.19 -4.73
CA PRO A 30 -0.21 -16.54 -4.18
C PRO A 30 0.14 -17.60 -5.23
N HIS A 31 -0.15 -17.33 -6.50
CA HIS A 31 0.08 -18.26 -7.61
C HIS A 31 1.15 -17.76 -8.59
N GLY A 32 1.97 -16.78 -8.16
CA GLY A 32 3.04 -16.23 -9.01
C GLY A 32 2.62 -15.02 -9.84
N TYR A 33 1.34 -14.67 -9.83
CA TYR A 33 0.80 -13.48 -10.47
C TYR A 33 -0.19 -12.79 -9.54
N SER A 34 -0.37 -11.49 -9.72
CA SER A 34 -1.21 -10.68 -8.83
C SER A 34 -2.68 -11.03 -8.96
N ILE A 35 -3.39 -10.98 -7.83
CA ILE A 35 -4.83 -11.24 -7.76
C ILE A 35 -5.60 -9.92 -7.71
N GLU A 36 -6.90 -9.98 -7.99
CA GLU A 36 -7.75 -8.78 -8.03
C GLU A 36 -8.11 -8.27 -6.65
N ARG A 37 -8.25 -9.16 -5.68
CA ARG A 37 -8.62 -8.82 -4.30
C ARG A 37 -7.70 -9.54 -3.33
N ALA A 38 -7.14 -8.78 -2.41
CA ALA A 38 -6.24 -9.29 -1.38
C ALA A 38 -6.82 -9.02 0.00
N THR A 39 -6.48 -9.87 0.96
CA THR A 39 -6.84 -9.70 2.35
C THR A 39 -5.56 -9.78 3.18
N VAL A 40 -5.31 -8.75 3.97
CA VAL A 40 -4.11 -8.65 4.80
C VAL A 40 -4.53 -8.29 6.21
N ARG A 41 -3.91 -8.94 7.20
CA ARG A 41 -4.18 -8.64 8.61
C ARG A 41 -3.26 -7.51 9.07
N GLN A 42 -3.86 -6.46 9.63
CA GLN A 42 -3.11 -5.32 10.16
C GLN A 42 -2.34 -5.72 11.41
N LYS A 43 -1.08 -5.32 11.51
CA LYS A 43 -0.24 -5.61 12.68
C LYS A 43 -0.75 -4.94 13.95
N LYS A 44 -1.18 -3.68 13.83
CA LYS A 44 -1.54 -2.86 14.97
C LYS A 44 -2.87 -3.26 15.60
N THR A 45 -3.84 -3.67 14.81
CA THR A 45 -5.20 -3.99 15.26
C THR A 45 -5.53 -5.46 15.20
N GLY A 46 -4.77 -6.27 14.47
CA GLY A 46 -5.07 -7.67 14.18
C GLY A 46 -6.27 -7.86 13.25
N ARG A 47 -6.86 -6.80 12.76
CA ARG A 47 -8.05 -6.87 11.90
C ARG A 47 -7.67 -7.10 10.45
N PRO A 48 -8.44 -7.93 9.72
CA PRO A 48 -8.22 -8.11 8.29
C PRO A 48 -8.68 -6.87 7.53
N VAL A 49 -7.91 -6.49 6.51
CA VAL A 49 -8.28 -5.46 5.54
C VAL A 49 -8.34 -6.12 4.18
N ARG A 50 -9.47 -5.99 3.52
CA ARG A 50 -9.68 -6.47 2.16
C ARG A 50 -9.60 -5.28 1.22
N PHE A 51 -8.84 -5.41 0.13
CA PHE A 51 -8.71 -4.32 -0.84
C PHE A 51 -8.63 -4.88 -2.25
N GLU A 52 -9.07 -4.06 -3.20
CA GLU A 52 -8.95 -4.37 -4.62
C GLU A 52 -7.63 -3.85 -5.16
N ILE A 53 -6.97 -4.68 -5.96
CA ILE A 53 -5.76 -4.29 -6.67
C ILE A 53 -6.19 -3.94 -8.10
N THR A 54 -6.10 -2.66 -8.45
CA THR A 54 -6.50 -2.19 -9.77
C THR A 54 -5.63 -2.83 -10.86
N GLU A 55 -6.12 -2.81 -12.10
CA GLU A 55 -5.36 -3.36 -13.21
C GLU A 55 -3.98 -2.71 -13.34
N GLN A 56 -3.91 -1.41 -13.17
CA GLN A 56 -2.65 -0.67 -13.22
C GLN A 56 -1.67 -1.16 -12.13
N ALA A 57 -2.16 -1.37 -10.91
CA ALA A 57 -1.35 -1.88 -9.82
C ALA A 57 -0.93 -3.33 -10.07
N ARG A 58 -1.82 -4.17 -10.61
CA ARG A 58 -1.50 -5.55 -10.95
C ARG A 58 -0.39 -5.63 -11.99
N GLN A 59 -0.47 -4.81 -13.03
CA GLN A 59 0.59 -4.75 -14.06
C GLN A 59 1.93 -4.37 -13.46
N ALA A 60 1.96 -3.39 -12.56
CA ALA A 60 3.18 -2.95 -11.90
C ALA A 60 3.75 -4.05 -10.99
N VAL A 61 2.90 -4.73 -10.23
CA VAL A 61 3.32 -5.83 -9.35
C VAL A 61 3.85 -7.00 -10.16
N ASP A 62 3.14 -7.41 -11.21
CA ASP A 62 3.54 -8.54 -12.04
C ASP A 62 4.89 -8.27 -12.72
N GLU A 63 5.11 -7.07 -13.25
CA GLU A 63 6.38 -6.69 -13.85
C GLU A 63 7.50 -6.66 -12.81
N TYR A 64 7.24 -6.13 -11.63
CA TYR A 64 8.21 -6.14 -10.54
C TYR A 64 8.59 -7.56 -10.14
N LEU A 65 7.61 -8.45 -10.00
CA LEU A 65 7.87 -9.86 -9.65
C LEU A 65 8.67 -10.58 -10.74
N ARG A 66 8.37 -10.30 -12.01
CA ARG A 66 9.11 -10.85 -13.13
C ARG A 66 10.59 -10.44 -13.09
N LEU A 67 10.86 -9.18 -12.81
CA LEU A 67 12.22 -8.64 -12.78
C LEU A 67 12.99 -9.02 -11.53
N SER A 68 12.33 -9.02 -10.36
CA SER A 68 12.98 -9.32 -9.09
C SER A 68 13.09 -10.80 -8.79
N GLN A 69 12.27 -11.64 -9.44
CA GLN A 69 12.17 -13.09 -9.23
C GLN A 69 11.84 -13.47 -7.79
N ARG A 70 11.16 -12.60 -7.06
CA ARG A 70 10.70 -12.89 -5.70
C ARG A 70 9.59 -13.92 -5.73
N LYS A 71 9.60 -14.82 -4.73
CA LYS A 71 8.67 -15.94 -4.65
C LYS A 71 7.89 -15.91 -3.35
N ALA A 72 6.83 -16.71 -3.28
CA ALA A 72 6.07 -16.92 -2.04
C ALA A 72 7.00 -17.29 -0.88
N GLY A 73 6.70 -16.78 0.29
CA GLY A 73 7.54 -16.91 1.48
C GLY A 73 8.49 -15.73 1.69
N SER A 74 8.75 -14.92 0.66
CA SER A 74 9.58 -13.72 0.75
C SER A 74 8.72 -12.48 0.98
N PHE A 75 9.31 -11.44 1.56
CA PHE A 75 8.71 -10.12 1.56
C PHE A 75 8.60 -9.60 0.12
N LEU A 76 7.49 -8.95 -0.19
CA LEU A 76 7.27 -8.37 -1.51
C LEU A 76 8.31 -7.28 -1.79
N PHE A 77 8.55 -6.42 -0.79
CA PHE A 77 9.53 -5.33 -0.90
C PHE A 77 10.70 -5.62 0.03
N GLY A 78 11.85 -5.91 -0.55
CA GLY A 78 13.04 -6.27 0.19
C GLY A 78 13.80 -5.07 0.73
N GLY A 79 14.48 -5.30 1.85
CA GLY A 79 15.35 -4.33 2.48
C GLY A 79 16.80 -4.52 2.07
N ARG A 80 17.66 -3.63 2.59
CA ARG A 80 19.10 -3.65 2.31
C ARG A 80 19.88 -4.65 3.17
N ARG A 81 19.27 -5.21 4.22
CA ARG A 81 19.97 -6.03 5.23
C ARG A 81 20.03 -7.52 4.89
N GLY A 82 19.70 -7.92 3.68
CA GLY A 82 19.77 -9.31 3.26
C GLY A 82 18.50 -9.77 2.57
N LYS A 83 18.53 -11.03 2.09
CA LYS A 83 17.46 -11.61 1.27
C LYS A 83 16.11 -11.73 2.01
N ASP A 84 16.17 -11.93 3.34
CA ASP A 84 14.98 -12.16 4.15
C ASP A 84 14.50 -10.92 4.91
N SER A 85 15.10 -9.76 4.63
CA SER A 85 14.68 -8.52 5.25
C SER A 85 13.66 -7.80 4.38
N ASN A 86 12.71 -7.11 5.04
CA ASN A 86 11.78 -6.25 4.35
C ASN A 86 12.27 -4.81 4.33
N LEU A 87 11.69 -4.02 3.43
CA LEU A 87 11.84 -2.58 3.44
C LEU A 87 11.36 -2.05 4.80
N THR A 88 12.11 -1.12 5.42
CA THR A 88 11.69 -0.54 6.70
C THR A 88 10.70 0.60 6.46
N THR A 89 9.90 0.91 7.48
CA THR A 89 8.99 2.07 7.42
C THR A 89 9.74 3.37 7.18
N ARG A 90 10.95 3.48 7.74
CA ARG A 90 11.82 4.64 7.55
C ARG A 90 12.29 4.77 6.09
N GLN A 91 12.69 3.66 5.48
CA GLN A 91 13.08 3.64 4.07
C GLN A 91 11.89 3.99 3.16
N TYR A 92 10.71 3.45 3.48
CA TYR A 92 9.49 3.76 2.76
C TYR A 92 9.14 5.26 2.86
N ALA A 93 9.21 5.84 4.05
CA ALA A 93 8.97 7.28 4.24
C ALA A 93 9.94 8.13 3.40
N ARG A 94 11.20 7.70 3.32
CA ARG A 94 12.20 8.38 2.49
C ARG A 94 11.86 8.30 1.00
N LEU A 95 11.39 7.16 0.53
CA LEU A 95 10.93 7.00 -0.86
C LEU A 95 9.76 7.94 -1.16
N VAL A 96 8.77 8.01 -0.28
CA VAL A 96 7.62 8.91 -0.45
C VAL A 96 8.09 10.37 -0.52
N SER A 97 9.02 10.77 0.34
CA SER A 97 9.60 12.12 0.30
C SER A 97 10.28 12.39 -1.03
N ASN A 98 11.04 11.44 -1.54
CA ASN A 98 11.72 11.56 -2.83
C ASN A 98 10.72 11.69 -3.99
N TRP A 99 9.68 10.88 -4.00
CA TRP A 99 8.64 10.95 -5.04
C TRP A 99 7.94 12.30 -5.03
N THR A 100 7.62 12.80 -3.83
CA THR A 100 6.97 14.10 -3.64
C THR A 100 7.85 15.24 -4.17
N ALA A 101 9.14 15.21 -3.84
CA ALA A 101 10.11 16.19 -4.31
C ALA A 101 10.26 16.17 -5.84
N MET A 102 10.25 14.97 -6.44
CA MET A 102 10.40 14.82 -7.89
C MET A 102 9.27 15.49 -8.68
N VAL A 103 8.07 15.57 -8.12
CA VAL A 103 6.93 16.23 -8.77
C VAL A 103 6.75 17.68 -8.33
N GLY A 104 7.74 18.24 -7.62
CA GLY A 104 7.76 19.66 -7.25
C GLY A 104 6.91 20.01 -6.03
N LEU A 105 6.47 19.03 -5.24
CA LEU A 105 5.72 19.27 -4.02
C LEU A 105 6.65 19.35 -2.82
N ASP A 106 6.18 19.98 -1.74
CA ASP A 106 6.94 20.10 -0.50
C ASP A 106 6.88 18.78 0.27
N ALA A 107 8.00 18.07 0.34
CA ALA A 107 8.09 16.77 0.99
C ALA A 107 7.76 16.83 2.49
N SER A 108 7.89 17.98 3.15
CA SER A 108 7.52 18.11 4.56
C SER A 108 6.03 18.01 4.82
N LEU A 109 5.20 18.27 3.79
CA LEU A 109 3.74 18.24 3.89
C LEU A 109 3.14 16.87 3.52
N PHE A 110 3.94 15.95 2.99
CA PHE A 110 3.47 14.67 2.48
C PHE A 110 4.28 13.52 3.08
N GLY A 111 3.60 12.44 3.44
CA GLY A 111 4.23 11.25 3.98
C GLY A 111 3.45 10.01 3.59
N THR A 112 3.75 8.88 4.23
CA THR A 112 3.09 7.60 3.93
C THR A 112 1.59 7.65 4.21
N HIS A 113 1.15 8.44 5.20
CA HIS A 113 -0.28 8.65 5.46
C HIS A 113 -0.99 9.39 4.33
N SER A 114 -0.30 10.19 3.55
CA SER A 114 -0.88 10.88 2.40
C SER A 114 -1.32 9.91 1.33
N LEU A 115 -0.52 8.89 1.04
CA LEU A 115 -0.89 7.83 0.09
C LEU A 115 -2.10 7.05 0.57
N ARG A 116 -2.15 6.72 1.86
CA ARG A 116 -3.27 6.01 2.46
C ARG A 116 -4.57 6.82 2.35
N ARG A 117 -4.51 8.12 2.62
CA ARG A 117 -5.67 9.02 2.57
C ARG A 117 -6.15 9.32 1.16
N THR A 118 -5.26 9.26 0.17
CA THR A 118 -5.60 9.55 -1.23
C THR A 118 -6.74 8.66 -1.72
N LYS A 119 -6.64 7.34 -1.52
CA LYS A 119 -7.69 6.42 -1.96
C LYS A 119 -8.99 6.63 -1.18
N ALA A 120 -8.90 6.84 0.13
CA ALA A 120 -10.07 7.10 0.97
C ALA A 120 -10.80 8.37 0.51
N THR A 121 -10.07 9.43 0.19
CA THR A 121 -10.64 10.68 -0.32
C THR A 121 -11.33 10.48 -1.66
N ILE A 122 -10.71 9.74 -2.57
CA ILE A 122 -11.30 9.43 -3.88
C ILE A 122 -12.60 8.66 -3.72
N ILE A 123 -12.62 7.64 -2.88
CA ILE A 123 -13.81 6.82 -2.63
C ILE A 123 -14.92 7.67 -2.03
N TYR A 124 -14.61 8.53 -1.06
CA TYR A 124 -15.59 9.41 -0.45
C TYR A 124 -16.20 10.37 -1.48
N ARG A 125 -15.38 10.99 -2.31
CA ARG A 125 -15.84 11.92 -3.36
C ARG A 125 -16.77 11.25 -4.36
N LYS A 126 -16.51 9.98 -4.69
CA LYS A 126 -17.33 9.23 -5.66
C LYS A 126 -18.62 8.71 -5.06
N THR A 127 -18.60 8.28 -3.81
CA THR A 127 -19.74 7.58 -3.19
C THR A 127 -20.50 8.43 -2.17
N GLY A 128 -19.85 9.43 -1.57
CA GLY A 128 -20.39 10.18 -0.45
C GLY A 128 -20.62 9.34 0.80
N ASN A 129 -20.04 8.17 0.89
CA ASN A 129 -20.33 7.16 1.90
C ASN A 129 -19.17 6.99 2.88
N LEU A 130 -19.32 7.61 4.07
CA LEU A 130 -18.32 7.52 5.14
C LEU A 130 -18.13 6.09 5.65
N ARG A 131 -19.20 5.29 5.65
CA ARG A 131 -19.12 3.90 6.11
C ARG A 131 -18.22 3.07 5.21
N ALA A 132 -18.31 3.28 3.89
CA ALA A 132 -17.42 2.62 2.93
C ALA A 132 -15.96 2.96 3.21
N VAL A 133 -15.67 4.25 3.49
CA VAL A 133 -14.32 4.69 3.84
C VAL A 133 -13.83 4.00 5.12
N GLN A 134 -14.66 3.94 6.15
CA GLN A 134 -14.33 3.27 7.42
C GLN A 134 -13.98 1.80 7.20
N LEU A 135 -14.82 1.08 6.45
CA LEU A 135 -14.60 -0.34 6.17
C LEU A 135 -13.33 -0.56 5.38
N LEU A 136 -13.06 0.29 4.38
CA LEU A 136 -11.87 0.19 3.54
C LEU A 136 -10.58 0.50 4.31
N LEU A 137 -10.66 1.37 5.32
CA LEU A 137 -9.51 1.66 6.19
C LEU A 137 -9.33 0.62 7.29
N GLY A 138 -10.27 -0.31 7.44
CA GLY A 138 -10.20 -1.34 8.46
C GLY A 138 -10.40 -0.82 9.87
N THR A 139 -11.05 0.33 10.04
CA THR A 139 -11.34 0.89 11.36
C THR A 139 -12.85 1.11 11.51
N ALA A 140 -13.44 0.59 12.59
CA ALA A 140 -14.84 0.78 12.87
C ALA A 140 -15.15 2.15 13.48
N THR A 141 -14.13 2.91 13.87
CA THR A 141 -14.27 4.17 14.62
C THR A 141 -13.67 5.38 13.89
N TYR A 142 -13.37 5.22 12.61
CA TYR A 142 -12.82 6.32 11.82
C TYR A 142 -13.92 7.31 11.44
N TYR A 143 -13.84 8.52 11.98
CA TYR A 143 -14.72 9.63 11.60
C TYR A 143 -13.85 10.74 11.03
N PRO A 144 -13.79 10.92 9.71
CA PRO A 144 -13.05 12.06 9.15
C PRO A 144 -13.77 13.35 9.51
N ARG A 145 -13.21 14.07 10.48
CA ARG A 145 -13.78 15.34 10.98
C ARG A 145 -13.80 16.46 9.94
N THR A 146 -13.06 16.27 8.87
CA THR A 146 -12.80 17.32 7.88
C THR A 146 -13.50 17.11 6.54
N VAL A 147 -14.37 16.12 6.44
CA VAL A 147 -15.11 15.84 5.20
C VAL A 147 -16.47 16.49 5.29
N ARG A 148 -16.47 17.79 5.21
CA ARG A 148 -17.68 18.58 5.03
C ARG A 148 -17.61 19.30 3.69
#